data_9c51c2923ee3d1b66c3d64706a87f691
#
_entry.id   9c51c2923ee3d1b66c3d64706a87f691
#
_cell.length_a   1.000
_cell.length_b   1.000
_cell.length_c   1.000
_cell.angle_alpha   90.00
_cell.angle_beta   90.00
_cell.angle_gamma   90.00
#
_symmetry.space_group_name_H-M   'P 1'
#
loop_
_entity.id
_entity.type
_entity.pdbx_description
1 polymer ?
#
loop_
_entity_poly.entity_id
_entity_poly.type
_entity_poly.pdbx_seq_one_letter_code
_entity_poly.pdbx_strand_id
1 'polypeptide(L)'
;KLVDEHLDMVVGARVATDAQSFRSGHRWGNRFLTGLVKYLFGYGFEDMLSGYRIMSRRFVKSFPIHSRGFEIETEMSVHALQLQLPVAEVPTKYGVRPEDSLSKLRTYRDGFRILFTIIGLLTTERPRLFFGLVALLLTLLSFGLAIPIFHDYILTGKVARFPTAFLCMGLVLLAAQVLAFGFLIHAIRRGRIEAKRLAYLAQKPPTEVK
;
A
#
# COMPACT_ATOMS: atom_id res chain seq x y z
N LYS A 1 -25.06 13.39 -6.09
CA LYS A 1 -23.84 13.02 -6.78
C LYS A 1 -23.65 11.49 -6.87
N LEU A 2 -23.74 10.74 -5.75
CA LEU A 2 -23.60 9.28 -5.81
C LEU A 2 -24.67 8.63 -6.70
N VAL A 3 -25.92 9.06 -6.58
CA VAL A 3 -27.05 8.54 -7.38
C VAL A 3 -27.00 9.06 -8.80
N ASP A 4 -26.80 10.37 -8.97
CA ASP A 4 -26.87 11.06 -10.28
C ASP A 4 -25.74 10.64 -11.22
N GLU A 5 -24.54 10.37 -10.67
CA GLU A 5 -23.36 9.97 -11.44
C GLU A 5 -23.09 8.45 -11.37
N HIS A 6 -24.01 7.66 -10.79
CA HIS A 6 -23.89 6.20 -10.64
C HIS A 6 -22.57 5.74 -10.00
N LEU A 7 -22.13 6.48 -8.97
CA LEU A 7 -20.89 6.20 -8.27
C LEU A 7 -21.06 5.10 -7.23
N ASP A 8 -19.99 4.37 -6.96
CA ASP A 8 -19.94 3.36 -5.90
C ASP A 8 -19.46 3.90 -4.57
N MET A 9 -18.66 4.97 -4.60
CA MET A 9 -18.23 5.64 -3.36
C MET A 9 -18.00 7.13 -3.61
N VAL A 10 -18.46 7.95 -2.67
CA VAL A 10 -18.15 9.38 -2.59
C VAL A 10 -17.45 9.65 -1.28
N VAL A 11 -16.29 10.31 -1.33
CA VAL A 11 -15.48 10.66 -0.17
C VAL A 11 -15.56 12.17 0.05
N GLY A 12 -15.86 12.58 1.28
CA GLY A 12 -15.77 13.97 1.69
C GLY A 12 -14.33 14.34 2.00
N ALA A 13 -13.63 14.99 1.05
CA ALA A 13 -12.29 15.47 1.26
C ALA A 13 -12.28 16.66 2.21
N ARG A 14 -11.46 16.62 3.26
CA ARG A 14 -11.38 17.68 4.27
C ARG A 14 -10.61 18.87 3.70
N VAL A 15 -11.29 19.95 3.41
CA VAL A 15 -10.68 21.23 3.07
C VAL A 15 -10.46 22.00 4.35
N ALA A 16 -9.20 22.19 4.73
CA ALA A 16 -8.85 23.00 5.89
C ALA A 16 -9.21 24.46 5.62
N THR A 17 -10.14 24.99 6.40
CA THR A 17 -10.50 26.41 6.38
C THR A 17 -9.45 27.27 7.08
N ASP A 18 -8.64 26.68 7.99
CA ASP A 18 -7.57 27.36 8.73
C ASP A 18 -6.29 26.52 8.77
N ALA A 19 -5.14 27.20 8.62
CA ALA A 19 -3.80 26.59 8.62
C ALA A 19 -3.43 25.88 9.95
N GLN A 20 -4.17 26.11 11.04
CA GLN A 20 -3.92 25.54 12.38
C GLN A 20 -4.55 24.16 12.63
N SER A 21 -5.42 23.67 11.74
CA SER A 21 -6.19 22.42 11.98
C SER A 21 -5.40 21.13 11.79
N PHE A 22 -4.17 21.17 11.31
CA PHE A 22 -3.34 19.99 11.13
C PHE A 22 -1.97 20.10 11.80
N ARG A 23 -1.64 19.20 12.74
CA ARG A 23 -0.27 19.02 13.23
C ARG A 23 0.66 18.62 12.07
N SER A 24 1.85 19.23 11.98
CA SER A 24 2.82 19.06 10.88
C SER A 24 3.18 17.61 10.54
N GLY A 25 3.31 16.72 11.51
CA GLY A 25 3.64 15.32 11.31
C GLY A 25 2.53 14.51 10.61
N HIS A 26 1.26 14.80 10.88
CA HIS A 26 0.13 14.13 10.23
C HIS A 26 -0.05 14.54 8.76
N ARG A 27 0.26 15.79 8.44
CA ARG A 27 0.23 16.29 7.06
C ARG A 27 1.21 15.53 6.17
N TRP A 28 2.42 15.30 6.69
CA TRP A 28 3.46 14.62 5.92
C TRP A 28 3.11 13.13 5.71
N GLY A 29 2.68 12.43 6.76
CA GLY A 29 2.28 11.03 6.69
C GLY A 29 1.10 10.78 5.74
N ASN A 30 0.06 11.63 5.81
CA ASN A 30 -1.10 11.55 4.89
C ASN A 30 -0.67 11.84 3.45
N ARG A 31 0.12 12.89 3.23
CA ARG A 31 0.62 13.25 1.88
C ARG A 31 1.50 12.15 1.28
N PHE A 32 2.33 11.52 2.10
CA PHE A 32 3.20 10.43 1.66
C PHE A 32 2.37 9.17 1.31
N LEU A 33 1.42 8.78 2.18
CA LEU A 33 0.54 7.64 1.94
C LEU A 33 -0.34 7.86 0.69
N THR A 34 -0.93 9.04 0.57
CA THR A 34 -1.73 9.43 -0.61
C THR A 34 -0.89 9.42 -1.88
N GLY A 35 0.34 9.97 -1.83
CA GLY A 35 1.29 9.95 -2.95
C GLY A 35 1.69 8.53 -3.36
N LEU A 36 1.94 7.66 -2.38
CA LEU A 36 2.26 6.25 -2.64
C LEU A 36 1.09 5.52 -3.30
N VAL A 37 -0.12 5.71 -2.81
CA VAL A 37 -1.32 5.08 -3.40
C VAL A 37 -1.55 5.60 -4.82
N LYS A 38 -1.38 6.90 -5.05
CA LYS A 38 -1.44 7.49 -6.38
C LYS A 38 -0.39 6.89 -7.33
N TYR A 39 0.83 6.67 -6.84
CA TYR A 39 1.89 5.98 -7.59
C TYR A 39 1.54 4.51 -7.88
N LEU A 40 0.96 3.79 -6.91
CA LEU A 40 0.64 2.36 -7.05
C LEU A 40 -0.52 2.10 -8.02
N PHE A 41 -1.54 2.96 -8.02
CA PHE A 41 -2.78 2.77 -8.78
C PHE A 41 -2.94 3.71 -9.97
N GLY A 42 -2.04 4.69 -10.16
CA GLY A 42 -2.09 5.70 -11.22
C GLY A 42 -3.07 6.85 -10.95
N TYR A 43 -4.03 6.66 -10.05
CA TYR A 43 -4.95 7.66 -9.52
C TYR A 43 -5.24 7.36 -8.04
N GLY A 44 -5.82 8.31 -7.33
CA GLY A 44 -6.05 8.13 -5.90
C GLY A 44 -6.92 9.26 -5.34
N PHE A 45 -7.20 9.15 -4.07
CA PHE A 45 -7.95 10.15 -3.32
C PHE A 45 -7.02 11.26 -2.81
N GLU A 46 -7.51 12.49 -2.70
CA GLU A 46 -6.79 13.58 -2.05
C GLU A 46 -6.76 13.42 -0.52
N ASP A 47 -7.86 12.88 0.05
CA ASP A 47 -7.97 12.58 1.48
C ASP A 47 -8.41 11.14 1.73
N MET A 48 -7.44 10.21 1.69
CA MET A 48 -7.70 8.79 1.92
C MET A 48 -8.14 8.45 3.35
N LEU A 49 -7.79 9.29 4.32
CA LEU A 49 -8.07 9.05 5.74
C LEU A 49 -9.37 9.74 6.19
N SER A 50 -10.16 10.30 5.26
CA SER A 50 -11.47 10.82 5.58
C SER A 50 -12.43 9.67 5.91
N GLY A 51 -13.06 9.73 7.07
CA GLY A 51 -14.12 8.80 7.47
C GLY A 51 -15.51 9.20 6.92
N TYR A 52 -15.64 10.40 6.34
CA TYR A 52 -16.92 10.86 5.77
C TYR A 52 -17.09 10.29 4.36
N ARG A 53 -17.80 9.16 4.27
CA ARG A 53 -17.97 8.41 3.03
C ARG A 53 -19.40 7.97 2.84
N ILE A 54 -19.87 8.05 1.60
CA ILE A 54 -21.15 7.50 1.16
C ILE A 54 -20.83 6.40 0.16
N MET A 55 -21.44 5.23 0.35
CA MET A 55 -21.16 4.04 -0.44
C MET A 55 -22.43 3.44 -1.02
N SER A 56 -22.33 2.86 -2.22
CA SER A 56 -23.42 2.10 -2.82
C SER A 56 -23.63 0.77 -2.06
N ARG A 57 -24.85 0.22 -2.12
CA ARG A 57 -25.14 -1.11 -1.58
C ARG A 57 -24.22 -2.18 -2.20
N ARG A 58 -23.93 -2.05 -3.50
CA ARG A 58 -23.07 -2.95 -4.24
C ARG A 58 -21.64 -2.94 -3.67
N PHE A 59 -21.09 -1.75 -3.40
CA PHE A 59 -19.79 -1.61 -2.75
C PHE A 59 -19.77 -2.30 -1.39
N VAL A 60 -20.72 -1.95 -0.50
CA VAL A 60 -20.77 -2.46 0.88
C VAL A 60 -20.89 -3.98 0.92
N LYS A 61 -21.69 -4.57 0.03
CA LYS A 61 -21.91 -6.02 -0.03
C LYS A 61 -20.74 -6.81 -0.60
N SER A 62 -19.91 -6.17 -1.43
CA SER A 62 -18.72 -6.79 -2.05
C SER A 62 -17.40 -6.52 -1.31
N PHE A 63 -17.42 -5.60 -0.34
CA PHE A 63 -16.22 -5.23 0.41
C PHE A 63 -15.92 -6.22 1.54
N PRO A 64 -14.81 -6.98 1.47
CA PRO A 64 -14.38 -7.87 2.54
C PRO A 64 -13.63 -7.07 3.60
N ILE A 65 -14.26 -6.84 4.75
CA ILE A 65 -13.65 -6.12 5.87
C ILE A 65 -12.64 -7.02 6.56
N HIS A 66 -11.38 -6.59 6.67
CA HIS A 66 -10.33 -7.27 7.42
C HIS A 66 -9.83 -6.43 8.60
N SER A 67 -9.82 -5.10 8.45
CA SER A 67 -9.32 -4.16 9.45
C SER A 67 -10.30 -3.95 10.60
N ARG A 68 -9.75 -3.75 11.82
CA ARG A 68 -10.54 -3.48 13.03
C ARG A 68 -10.36 -2.07 13.59
N GLY A 69 -9.73 -1.15 12.84
CA GLY A 69 -9.39 0.19 13.32
C GLY A 69 -9.34 1.24 12.21
N PHE A 70 -8.55 2.27 12.42
CA PHE A 70 -8.36 3.40 11.48
C PHE A 70 -7.77 3.01 10.10
N GLU A 71 -7.46 1.75 9.90
CA GLU A 71 -6.97 1.22 8.63
C GLU A 71 -8.13 0.95 7.65
N ILE A 72 -9.38 0.96 8.13
CA ILE A 72 -10.56 0.65 7.33
C ILE A 72 -10.78 1.66 6.21
N GLU A 73 -10.50 2.96 6.45
CA GLU A 73 -10.61 3.99 5.42
C GLU A 73 -9.61 3.76 4.28
N THR A 74 -8.40 3.36 4.63
CA THR A 74 -7.37 3.00 3.64
C THR A 74 -7.78 1.73 2.89
N GLU A 75 -8.28 0.71 3.59
CA GLU A 75 -8.70 -0.55 2.99
C GLU A 75 -9.86 -0.35 2.00
N MET A 76 -10.87 0.47 2.35
CA MET A 76 -11.97 0.84 1.45
C MET A 76 -11.46 1.57 0.20
N SER A 77 -10.55 2.53 0.39
CA SER A 77 -9.96 3.27 -0.73
C SER A 77 -9.18 2.35 -1.68
N VAL A 78 -8.32 1.48 -1.11
CA VAL A 78 -7.55 0.50 -1.89
C VAL A 78 -8.47 -0.48 -2.62
N HIS A 79 -9.55 -0.95 -1.99
CA HIS A 79 -10.54 -1.83 -2.63
C HIS A 79 -11.20 -1.15 -3.83
N ALA A 80 -11.64 0.10 -3.69
CA ALA A 80 -12.22 0.87 -4.78
C ALA A 80 -11.24 1.03 -5.95
N LEU A 81 -9.97 1.33 -5.65
CA LEU A 81 -8.92 1.49 -6.65
C LEU A 81 -8.51 0.17 -7.32
N GLN A 82 -8.43 -0.94 -6.56
CA GLN A 82 -8.15 -2.28 -7.11
C GLN A 82 -9.17 -2.70 -8.15
N LEU A 83 -10.44 -2.44 -7.91
CA LEU A 83 -11.54 -2.81 -8.78
C LEU A 83 -11.85 -1.75 -9.84
N GLN A 84 -11.17 -0.59 -9.78
CA GLN A 84 -11.42 0.56 -10.66
C GLN A 84 -12.89 1.00 -10.61
N LEU A 85 -13.45 1.05 -9.40
CA LEU A 85 -14.84 1.46 -9.23
C LEU A 85 -15.03 2.95 -9.49
N PRO A 86 -16.22 3.37 -9.95
CA PRO A 86 -16.55 4.77 -10.10
C PRO A 86 -16.63 5.46 -8.73
N VAL A 87 -15.68 6.35 -8.48
CA VAL A 87 -15.55 7.08 -7.21
C VAL A 87 -15.40 8.58 -7.46
N ALA A 88 -15.84 9.39 -6.52
CA ALA A 88 -15.62 10.84 -6.56
C ALA A 88 -15.27 11.39 -5.17
N GLU A 89 -14.64 12.56 -5.16
CA GLU A 89 -14.43 13.35 -3.96
C GLU A 89 -15.29 14.61 -3.98
N VAL A 90 -15.74 15.02 -2.82
CA VAL A 90 -16.47 16.27 -2.62
C VAL A 90 -15.76 17.06 -1.53
N PRO A 91 -15.34 18.30 -1.77
CA PRO A 91 -14.74 19.12 -0.74
C PRO A 91 -15.75 19.39 0.37
N THR A 92 -15.38 19.05 1.61
CA THR A 92 -16.18 19.26 2.80
C THR A 92 -15.47 20.22 3.74
N LYS A 93 -16.24 21.18 4.30
CA LYS A 93 -15.70 22.11 5.30
C LYS A 93 -15.31 21.33 6.54
N TYR A 94 -14.07 21.39 6.95
CA TYR A 94 -13.57 20.82 8.18
C TYR A 94 -13.49 21.91 9.25
N GLY A 95 -14.38 21.85 10.24
CA GLY A 95 -14.44 22.80 11.35
C GLY A 95 -13.24 22.64 12.30
N VAL A 96 -12.94 23.70 13.05
CA VAL A 96 -11.93 23.66 14.11
C VAL A 96 -12.35 22.65 15.18
N ARG A 97 -11.45 21.79 15.57
CA ARG A 97 -11.70 20.78 16.62
C ARG A 97 -11.82 21.49 17.96
N PRO A 98 -12.81 21.13 18.82
CA PRO A 98 -12.88 21.69 20.18
C PRO A 98 -11.57 21.47 20.95
N GLU A 99 -11.13 22.45 21.73
CA GLU A 99 -9.85 22.44 22.43
C GLU A 99 -9.70 21.28 23.43
N ASP A 100 -10.82 20.79 23.99
CA ASP A 100 -10.85 19.66 24.93
C ASP A 100 -10.68 18.27 24.29
N SER A 101 -10.62 18.18 22.98
CA SER A 101 -10.43 16.91 22.25
C SER A 101 -8.95 16.52 22.18
N LEU A 102 -8.45 15.83 23.22
CA LEU A 102 -7.10 15.25 23.21
C LEU A 102 -6.91 14.32 22.01
N SER A 103 -5.92 14.64 21.19
CA SER A 103 -5.50 13.77 20.10
C SER A 103 -4.94 12.46 20.69
N LYS A 104 -5.62 11.34 20.48
CA LYS A 104 -5.18 10.00 20.92
C LYS A 104 -3.94 9.47 20.18
N LEU A 105 -3.34 10.28 19.31
CA LEU A 105 -2.27 9.89 18.41
C LEU A 105 -0.89 10.20 19.02
N ARG A 106 -0.04 9.16 19.10
CA ARG A 106 1.36 9.25 19.59
C ARG A 106 2.30 9.24 18.39
N THR A 107 3.04 10.34 18.16
CA THR A 107 3.83 10.63 16.95
C THR A 107 4.75 9.49 16.48
N TYR A 108 5.49 8.85 17.37
CA TYR A 108 6.40 7.74 17.00
C TYR A 108 5.65 6.45 16.66
N ARG A 109 4.62 6.09 17.42
CA ARG A 109 3.81 4.89 17.20
C ARG A 109 3.01 4.98 15.91
N ASP A 110 2.56 6.17 15.55
CA ASP A 110 1.83 6.41 14.30
C ASP A 110 2.77 6.41 13.10
N GLY A 111 4.00 6.91 13.23
CA GLY A 111 5.04 6.83 12.21
C GLY A 111 5.37 5.38 11.85
N PHE A 112 5.57 4.51 12.85
CA PHE A 112 5.77 3.07 12.62
C PHE A 112 4.54 2.41 11.97
N ARG A 113 3.33 2.76 12.41
CA ARG A 113 2.09 2.24 11.80
C ARG A 113 1.99 2.61 10.32
N ILE A 114 2.28 3.87 9.97
CA ILE A 114 2.31 4.33 8.58
C ILE A 114 3.37 3.56 7.78
N LEU A 115 4.57 3.38 8.32
CA LEU A 115 5.63 2.60 7.67
C LEU A 115 5.20 1.15 7.39
N PHE A 116 4.60 0.48 8.39
CA PHE A 116 4.08 -0.89 8.20
C PHE A 116 2.94 -0.95 7.19
N THR A 117 2.05 0.04 7.16
CA THR A 117 0.99 0.15 6.16
C THR A 117 1.59 0.30 4.75
N ILE A 118 2.62 1.11 4.60
CA ILE A 118 3.33 1.32 3.33
C ILE A 118 3.99 0.01 2.86
N ILE A 119 4.73 -0.66 3.74
CA ILE A 119 5.37 -1.95 3.43
C ILE A 119 4.29 -2.97 3.07
N GLY A 120 3.21 -3.05 3.85
CA GLY A 120 2.06 -3.92 3.56
C GLY A 120 1.42 -3.64 2.20
N LEU A 121 1.23 -2.38 1.84
CA LEU A 121 0.73 -2.00 0.53
C LEU A 121 1.70 -2.37 -0.60
N LEU A 122 2.99 -2.12 -0.44
CA LEU A 122 4.00 -2.47 -1.45
C LEU A 122 4.08 -3.99 -1.66
N THR A 123 4.13 -4.76 -0.57
CA THR A 123 4.19 -6.23 -0.63
C THR A 123 2.93 -6.84 -1.24
N THR A 124 1.76 -6.23 -1.00
CA THR A 124 0.48 -6.75 -1.46
C THR A 124 0.13 -6.26 -2.86
N GLU A 125 0.37 -4.96 -3.16
CA GLU A 125 -0.07 -4.35 -4.42
C GLU A 125 0.97 -4.40 -5.53
N ARG A 126 2.26 -4.36 -5.19
CA ARG A 126 3.37 -4.43 -6.14
C ARG A 126 4.42 -5.48 -5.73
N PRO A 127 4.02 -6.74 -5.48
CA PRO A 127 4.93 -7.75 -4.95
C PRO A 127 6.16 -7.95 -5.83
N ARG A 128 6.02 -7.97 -7.14
CA ARG A 128 7.16 -8.11 -8.06
C ARG A 128 8.21 -7.02 -7.88
N LEU A 129 7.76 -5.77 -7.66
CA LEU A 129 8.66 -4.64 -7.46
C LEU A 129 9.34 -4.74 -6.10
N PHE A 130 8.60 -5.01 -5.04
CA PHE A 130 9.14 -5.10 -3.68
C PHE A 130 10.15 -6.26 -3.56
N PHE A 131 9.73 -7.48 -3.88
CA PHE A 131 10.60 -8.66 -3.78
C PHE A 131 11.71 -8.63 -4.82
N GLY A 132 11.49 -8.04 -6.00
CA GLY A 132 12.52 -7.82 -7.01
C GLY A 132 13.64 -6.89 -6.52
N LEU A 133 13.29 -5.78 -5.84
CA LEU A 133 14.28 -4.88 -5.24
C LEU A 133 15.06 -5.57 -4.12
N VAL A 134 14.40 -6.33 -3.26
CA VAL A 134 15.08 -7.09 -2.20
C VAL A 134 16.03 -8.13 -2.81
N ALA A 135 15.60 -8.88 -3.82
CA ALA A 135 16.44 -9.86 -4.51
C ALA A 135 17.64 -9.18 -5.20
N LEU A 136 17.42 -8.03 -5.83
CA LEU A 136 18.48 -7.24 -6.45
C LEU A 136 19.53 -6.80 -5.42
N LEU A 137 19.10 -6.28 -4.27
CA LEU A 137 19.99 -5.85 -3.18
C LEU A 137 20.82 -7.03 -2.65
N LEU A 138 20.20 -8.20 -2.43
CA LEU A 138 20.90 -9.40 -1.98
C LEU A 138 21.92 -9.86 -3.02
N THR A 139 21.57 -9.80 -4.29
CA THR A 139 22.47 -10.16 -5.40
C THR A 139 23.65 -9.19 -5.48
N LEU A 140 23.40 -7.87 -5.41
CA LEU A 140 24.45 -6.86 -5.42
C LEU A 140 25.39 -7.00 -4.22
N LEU A 141 24.83 -7.29 -3.03
CA LEU A 141 25.63 -7.57 -1.83
C LEU A 141 26.52 -8.80 -2.02
N SER A 142 25.97 -9.87 -2.59
CA SER A 142 26.73 -11.09 -2.90
C SER A 142 27.89 -10.80 -3.87
N PHE A 143 27.62 -10.07 -4.96
CA PHE A 143 28.67 -9.68 -5.92
C PHE A 143 29.74 -8.81 -5.28
N GLY A 144 29.36 -7.83 -4.44
CA GLY A 144 30.30 -6.99 -3.71
C GLY A 144 31.24 -7.78 -2.79
N LEU A 145 30.68 -8.79 -2.08
CA LEU A 145 31.48 -9.69 -1.24
C LEU A 145 32.32 -10.68 -2.05
N ALA A 146 31.95 -10.99 -3.28
CA ALA A 146 32.71 -11.88 -4.17
C ALA A 146 33.93 -11.22 -4.81
N ILE A 147 33.94 -9.89 -4.99
CA ILE A 147 35.06 -9.16 -5.61
C ILE A 147 36.42 -9.53 -4.98
N PRO A 148 36.62 -9.43 -3.65
CA PRO A 148 37.92 -9.76 -3.06
C PRO A 148 38.25 -11.25 -3.18
N ILE A 149 37.26 -12.15 -3.26
CA ILE A 149 37.49 -13.59 -3.45
C ILE A 149 38.06 -13.83 -4.86
N PHE A 150 37.48 -13.23 -5.88
CA PHE A 150 37.96 -13.33 -7.26
C PHE A 150 39.36 -12.72 -7.43
N HIS A 151 39.60 -11.58 -6.79
CA HIS A 151 40.91 -10.94 -6.80
C HIS A 151 41.98 -11.84 -6.19
N ASP A 152 41.75 -12.40 -4.99
CA ASP A 152 42.67 -13.31 -4.31
C ASP A 152 42.91 -14.58 -5.15
N TYR A 153 41.85 -15.12 -5.78
CA TYR A 153 41.94 -16.31 -6.64
C TYR A 153 42.80 -16.07 -7.89
N ILE A 154 42.65 -14.92 -8.54
CA ILE A 154 43.45 -14.58 -9.72
C ILE A 154 44.96 -14.49 -9.37
N LEU A 155 45.27 -13.95 -8.17
CA LEU A 155 46.68 -13.77 -7.74
C LEU A 155 47.34 -15.06 -7.20
N THR A 156 46.55 -15.89 -6.50
CA THR A 156 47.11 -17.01 -5.73
C THR A 156 46.71 -18.40 -6.24
N GLY A 157 45.67 -18.46 -7.12
CA GLY A 157 45.06 -19.72 -7.55
C GLY A 157 44.31 -20.46 -6.44
N LYS A 158 44.09 -19.83 -5.27
CA LYS A 158 43.46 -20.43 -4.09
C LYS A 158 42.30 -19.58 -3.58
N VAL A 159 41.25 -20.23 -3.07
CA VAL A 159 40.12 -19.58 -2.41
C VAL A 159 40.41 -19.44 -0.91
N ALA A 160 41.12 -18.39 -0.53
CA ALA A 160 41.53 -18.16 0.86
C ALA A 160 40.32 -17.86 1.79
N ARG A 161 39.24 -17.23 1.25
CA ARG A 161 38.06 -16.80 2.01
C ARG A 161 36.87 -17.73 1.79
N PHE A 162 37.04 -19.01 2.08
CA PHE A 162 36.04 -20.04 1.87
C PHE A 162 34.70 -19.76 2.57
N PRO A 163 34.64 -19.31 3.85
CA PRO A 163 33.37 -18.94 4.48
C PRO A 163 32.61 -17.83 3.76
N THR A 164 33.32 -16.83 3.22
CA THR A 164 32.72 -15.74 2.46
C THR A 164 32.16 -16.24 1.12
N ALA A 165 32.82 -17.19 0.47
CA ALA A 165 32.32 -17.82 -0.77
C ALA A 165 31.00 -18.55 -0.53
N PHE A 166 30.88 -19.28 0.59
CA PHE A 166 29.60 -19.90 1.01
C PHE A 166 28.51 -18.88 1.29
N LEU A 167 28.86 -17.76 1.95
CA LEU A 167 27.92 -16.67 2.21
C LEU A 167 27.41 -16.08 0.89
N CYS A 168 28.29 -15.85 -0.10
CA CYS A 168 27.89 -15.35 -1.42
C CYS A 168 26.92 -16.31 -2.10
N MET A 169 27.18 -17.61 -2.09
CA MET A 169 26.29 -18.61 -2.65
C MET A 169 24.94 -18.61 -1.93
N GLY A 170 24.94 -18.57 -0.60
CA GLY A 170 23.73 -18.49 0.22
C GLY A 170 22.89 -17.24 -0.10
N LEU A 171 23.51 -16.07 -0.29
CA LEU A 171 22.85 -14.83 -0.64
C LEU A 171 22.19 -14.91 -2.03
N VAL A 172 22.85 -15.51 -3.02
CA VAL A 172 22.26 -15.69 -4.37
C VAL A 172 21.08 -16.65 -4.32
N LEU A 173 21.19 -17.76 -3.60
CA LEU A 173 20.09 -18.70 -3.42
C LEU A 173 18.90 -18.05 -2.71
N LEU A 174 19.16 -17.26 -1.66
CA LEU A 174 18.14 -16.49 -0.96
C LEU A 174 17.49 -15.46 -1.89
N ALA A 175 18.27 -14.76 -2.72
CA ALA A 175 17.76 -13.81 -3.69
C ALA A 175 16.83 -14.49 -4.71
N ALA A 176 17.19 -15.67 -5.21
CA ALA A 176 16.34 -16.45 -6.11
C ALA A 176 15.03 -16.88 -5.44
N GLN A 177 15.07 -17.33 -4.17
CA GLN A 177 13.87 -17.67 -3.41
C GLN A 177 12.97 -16.46 -3.19
N VAL A 178 13.52 -15.31 -2.78
CA VAL A 178 12.78 -14.06 -2.58
C VAL A 178 12.10 -13.63 -3.88
N LEU A 179 12.78 -13.75 -5.01
CA LEU A 179 12.20 -13.45 -6.31
C LEU A 179 11.03 -14.40 -6.64
N ALA A 180 11.19 -15.70 -6.42
CA ALA A 180 10.14 -16.70 -6.62
C ALA A 180 8.91 -16.41 -5.76
N PHE A 181 9.10 -16.05 -4.47
CA PHE A 181 8.00 -15.60 -3.59
C PHE A 181 7.28 -14.38 -4.15
N GLY A 182 8.00 -13.42 -4.72
CA GLY A 182 7.40 -12.25 -5.36
C GLY A 182 6.46 -12.61 -6.50
N PHE A 183 6.84 -13.57 -7.35
CA PHE A 183 5.97 -14.10 -8.41
C PHE A 183 4.75 -14.84 -7.87
N LEU A 184 4.93 -15.68 -6.83
CA LEU A 184 3.85 -16.41 -6.19
C LEU A 184 2.80 -15.47 -5.58
N ILE A 185 3.24 -14.48 -4.80
CA ILE A 185 2.35 -13.49 -4.20
C ILE A 185 1.63 -12.68 -5.27
N HIS A 186 2.30 -12.38 -6.38
CA HIS A 186 1.67 -11.70 -7.52
C HIS A 186 0.53 -12.53 -8.13
N ALA A 187 0.73 -13.84 -8.31
CA ALA A 187 -0.30 -14.74 -8.83
C ALA A 187 -1.50 -14.83 -7.87
N ILE A 188 -1.24 -14.99 -6.57
CA ILE A 188 -2.29 -15.00 -5.52
C ILE A 188 -3.07 -13.67 -5.51
N ARG A 189 -2.36 -12.54 -5.61
CA ARG A 189 -3.00 -11.21 -5.67
C ARG A 189 -3.96 -11.12 -6.85
N ARG A 190 -3.54 -11.56 -8.02
CA ARG A 190 -4.38 -11.52 -9.23
C ARG A 190 -5.67 -12.31 -9.02
N GLY A 191 -5.58 -13.54 -8.56
CA GLY A 191 -6.77 -14.36 -8.28
C GLY A 191 -7.68 -13.73 -7.23
N ARG A 192 -7.11 -13.06 -6.20
CA ARG A 192 -7.89 -12.35 -5.17
C ARG A 192 -8.65 -11.16 -5.75
N ILE A 193 -8.04 -10.38 -6.64
CA ILE A 193 -8.71 -9.25 -7.32
C ILE A 193 -9.82 -9.76 -8.24
N GLU A 194 -9.59 -10.84 -8.98
CA GLU A 194 -10.59 -11.48 -9.82
C GLU A 194 -11.79 -11.96 -9.00
N ALA A 195 -11.56 -12.62 -7.86
CA ALA A 195 -12.62 -13.05 -6.95
C ALA A 195 -13.43 -11.88 -6.39
N LYS A 196 -12.77 -10.78 -5.97
CA LYS A 196 -13.43 -9.55 -5.53
C LYS A 196 -14.28 -8.95 -6.63
N ARG A 197 -13.79 -8.94 -7.86
CA ARG A 197 -14.52 -8.42 -9.03
C ARG A 197 -15.76 -9.24 -9.33
N LEU A 198 -15.68 -10.57 -9.25
CA LEU A 198 -16.83 -11.45 -9.43
C LEU A 198 -17.88 -11.22 -8.33
N ALA A 199 -17.46 -11.12 -7.05
CA ALA A 199 -18.36 -10.79 -5.95
C ALA A 199 -19.06 -9.44 -6.13
N TYR A 200 -18.35 -8.43 -6.64
CA TYR A 200 -18.91 -7.13 -6.96
C TYR A 200 -19.92 -7.23 -8.12
N LEU A 201 -19.62 -7.93 -9.20
CA LEU A 201 -20.50 -8.10 -10.36
C LEU A 201 -21.78 -8.91 -10.03
N ALA A 202 -21.73 -9.78 -9.03
CA ALA A 202 -22.89 -10.52 -8.55
C ALA A 202 -23.93 -9.64 -7.84
N GLN A 203 -23.59 -8.40 -7.46
CA GLN A 203 -24.50 -7.47 -6.81
C GLN A 203 -25.24 -6.60 -7.84
N LYS A 204 -26.52 -6.28 -7.55
CA LYS A 204 -27.32 -5.40 -8.41
C LYS A 204 -26.71 -3.99 -8.51
N PRO A 205 -26.75 -3.36 -9.70
CA PRO A 205 -26.24 -2.01 -9.88
C PRO A 205 -27.05 -0.97 -9.07
N PRO A 206 -26.47 0.21 -8.77
CA PRO A 206 -27.11 1.26 -7.96
C PRO A 206 -28.45 1.79 -8.53
N THR A 207 -28.63 1.66 -9.85
CA THR A 207 -29.79 2.20 -10.57
C THR A 207 -31.09 1.40 -10.40
N GLU A 208 -31.05 0.21 -9.83
CA GLU A 208 -32.23 -0.65 -9.68
C GLU A 208 -32.90 -0.56 -8.30
N VAL A 209 -32.56 0.45 -7.50
CA VAL A 209 -33.25 0.69 -6.21
C VAL A 209 -34.51 1.52 -6.50
N LYS A 210 -35.62 0.82 -6.77
CA LYS A 210 -36.95 1.38 -6.68
C LYS A 210 -37.37 1.50 -5.22
#